data_8798f8e2c62f065e435457c99c3417c8
#
_entry.id   8798f8e2c62f065e435457c99c3417c8
#
_cell.length_a   1.000
_cell.length_b   1.000
_cell.length_c   1.000
_cell.angle_alpha   90.00
_cell.angle_beta   90.00
_cell.angle_gamma   90.00
#
_symmetry.space_group_name_H-M   'P 1'
#
loop_
_entity.id
_entity.type
_entity.pdbx_description
1 polymer ?
#
loop_
_entity_poly.entity_id
_entity_poly.type
_entity_poly.pdbx_seq_one_letter_code
_entity_poly.pdbx_strand_id
1 'polypeptide(L)'
;MNYKKIPKTLLRAIVFIITLSFTSNLSAQTVPIVDDYSNVEKAPELPLKKEIEVKEEKIEQTLRIEIKGIKFLGNKLISDQELEDIFLKRLPQSLSFNDMQSWANEVTNYYRSQGYWATAILPEQIFSEQKLIIQIVEAMYGKAIIEAIIEEKLNISSKKLEEFLNYKLEKNAILNSNQLEKNITNINSIPGIQGIANIQPGQEEGSTDVLLSVQNTPTFNLNTIFDNHGSRSSGEDRIVTSLSIHSLLNQGESFDIMQSHTKGSDYAALSINLPLGYGGARSTFRYSEMTYNLGAPFNDTKPSGSSNETYASVIFDIDEIQDIDFKGNISLSKNNYDNNVLTGKASNKYIEKISSGINFNMQDSFFLGGISYGDLGFTSGLLNLRGYETDYENDQLSAKTHGKFSKINLSLGKIQQISAKNQLTLKLSGQYADTNLDGAEQFSLGGISGIRAYPSGEGAGSQGYLANIELKRYLFSKFNIFAFYDFGMVQVYKNTYADWNSTNTTHKNKYYLKGAGLGANLIVDDNFNISYLYAKKLGNNNGKDTDGNDSDQLNLAERHLFSFQLNYKF
;
A
#
# COMPACT_ATOMS: atom_id res chain seq x y z
N MET A 1 -7.83 10.53 37.23
CA MET A 1 -7.99 10.12 35.81
C MET A 1 -9.38 9.52 35.65
N ASN A 2 -10.31 10.26 35.05
CA ASN A 2 -11.67 9.78 34.82
C ASN A 2 -11.69 8.97 33.51
N TYR A 3 -11.70 7.65 33.61
CA TYR A 3 -11.98 6.77 32.51
C TYR A 3 -13.42 7.04 32.04
N LYS A 4 -13.60 7.65 30.85
CA LYS A 4 -14.91 7.69 30.20
C LYS A 4 -15.32 6.26 29.92
N LYS A 5 -16.39 5.80 30.55
CA LYS A 5 -17.00 4.48 30.30
C LYS A 5 -17.40 4.40 28.84
N ILE A 6 -16.88 3.39 28.12
CA ILE A 6 -17.33 3.05 26.76
C ILE A 6 -18.86 2.93 26.80
N PRO A 7 -19.60 3.56 25.88
CA PRO A 7 -21.05 3.44 25.86
C PRO A 7 -21.48 1.97 25.78
N LYS A 8 -22.41 1.57 26.66
CA LYS A 8 -22.90 0.18 26.70
C LYS A 8 -23.49 -0.31 25.38
N THR A 9 -23.94 0.61 24.53
CA THR A 9 -24.40 0.35 23.16
C THR A 9 -23.26 -0.08 22.24
N LEU A 10 -22.08 0.55 22.33
CA LEU A 10 -20.91 0.19 21.54
C LEU A 10 -20.35 -1.18 21.96
N LEU A 11 -20.28 -1.44 23.28
CA LEU A 11 -19.87 -2.74 23.80
C LEU A 11 -20.85 -3.85 23.38
N ARG A 12 -22.16 -3.57 23.33
CA ARG A 12 -23.17 -4.50 22.82
C ARG A 12 -23.07 -4.75 21.33
N ALA A 13 -22.73 -3.75 20.52
CA ALA A 13 -22.50 -3.91 19.09
C ALA A 13 -21.25 -4.77 18.83
N ILE A 14 -20.16 -4.53 19.54
CA ILE A 14 -18.92 -5.35 19.46
C ILE A 14 -19.20 -6.79 19.93
N VAL A 15 -19.92 -6.98 21.05
CA VAL A 15 -20.30 -8.30 21.57
C VAL A 15 -21.30 -8.98 20.62
N PHE A 16 -22.24 -8.26 19.98
CA PHE A 16 -23.18 -8.81 19.01
C PHE A 16 -22.47 -9.28 17.73
N ILE A 17 -21.47 -8.52 17.24
CA ILE A 17 -20.63 -8.92 16.11
C ILE A 17 -19.78 -10.15 16.47
N ILE A 18 -19.26 -10.23 17.71
CA ILE A 18 -18.48 -11.36 18.20
C ILE A 18 -19.36 -12.61 18.43
N THR A 19 -20.61 -12.45 18.91
CA THR A 19 -21.49 -13.59 19.21
C THR A 19 -22.15 -14.22 17.97
N LEU A 20 -22.28 -13.50 16.85
CA LEU A 20 -22.70 -14.06 15.57
C LEU A 20 -21.65 -14.96 14.92
N SER A 21 -20.41 -14.97 15.45
CA SER A 21 -19.25 -15.65 14.90
C SER A 21 -19.01 -17.06 15.40
N PHE A 22 -19.78 -17.56 16.39
CA PHE A 22 -19.41 -18.78 17.12
C PHE A 22 -20.06 -20.08 16.63
N THR A 23 -20.68 -20.09 15.47
CA THR A 23 -21.22 -21.33 14.93
C THR A 23 -20.87 -21.51 13.47
N SER A 24 -19.80 -22.15 13.18
CA SER A 24 -19.47 -22.94 11.96
C SER A 24 -18.02 -22.80 11.47
N ASN A 25 -17.53 -23.79 10.86
CA ASN A 25 -16.18 -24.30 10.57
C ASN A 25 -15.53 -23.85 9.25
N LEU A 26 -14.22 -23.88 9.12
CA LEU A 26 -13.31 -23.12 8.24
C LEU A 26 -12.26 -23.87 7.40
N SER A 27 -11.64 -23.28 6.36
CA SER A 27 -10.50 -23.85 5.63
C SER A 27 -9.33 -22.87 5.37
N ALA A 28 -8.12 -23.38 5.47
CA ALA A 28 -6.88 -22.65 5.22
C ALA A 28 -6.69 -22.36 3.71
N GLN A 29 -7.02 -21.15 3.30
CA GLN A 29 -6.41 -20.49 2.15
C GLN A 29 -5.85 -19.17 2.63
N THR A 30 -4.65 -18.82 2.19
CA THR A 30 -4.12 -17.48 2.36
C THR A 30 -5.19 -16.50 1.90
N VAL A 31 -5.76 -15.77 2.85
CA VAL A 31 -6.60 -14.61 2.51
C VAL A 31 -5.69 -13.72 1.69
N PRO A 32 -6.00 -13.40 0.44
CA PRO A 32 -5.25 -12.38 -0.26
C PRO A 32 -5.32 -11.14 0.60
N ILE A 33 -4.18 -10.54 0.88
CA ILE A 33 -4.13 -9.16 1.34
C ILE A 33 -4.96 -8.42 0.30
N VAL A 34 -6.11 -7.91 0.71
CA VAL A 34 -6.87 -7.01 -0.14
C VAL A 34 -6.04 -5.75 -0.19
N ASP A 35 -5.14 -5.70 -1.18
CA ASP A 35 -4.51 -4.46 -1.59
C ASP A 35 -5.62 -3.62 -2.22
N ASP A 36 -6.44 -3.02 -1.35
CA ASP A 36 -7.41 -2.02 -1.76
C ASP A 36 -6.69 -0.68 -1.97
N TYR A 37 -5.87 -0.63 -3.02
CA TYR A 37 -5.37 0.63 -3.56
C TYR A 37 -6.41 1.34 -4.44
N SER A 38 -7.67 0.93 -4.40
CA SER A 38 -8.75 1.58 -5.16
C SER A 38 -9.13 2.96 -4.58
N ASN A 39 -8.68 3.28 -3.37
CA ASN A 39 -8.88 4.57 -2.71
C ASN A 39 -7.56 5.34 -2.53
N VAL A 40 -6.73 5.43 -3.56
CA VAL A 40 -5.87 6.60 -3.67
C VAL A 40 -6.81 7.74 -4.09
N GLU A 41 -7.52 8.32 -3.11
CA GLU A 41 -8.02 9.67 -3.28
C GLU A 41 -6.83 10.48 -3.76
N LYS A 42 -7.00 11.13 -4.92
CA LYS A 42 -6.07 12.17 -5.37
C LYS A 42 -5.73 12.99 -4.14
N ALA A 43 -4.44 13.06 -3.79
CA ALA A 43 -3.98 14.07 -2.86
C ALA A 43 -4.67 15.38 -3.29
N PRO A 44 -5.36 16.08 -2.38
CA PRO A 44 -6.07 17.29 -2.76
C PRO A 44 -5.06 18.16 -3.49
N GLU A 45 -5.33 18.48 -4.75
CA GLU A 45 -4.56 19.49 -5.48
C GLU A 45 -4.54 20.67 -4.53
N LEU A 46 -3.35 21.04 -4.07
CA LEU A 46 -3.14 22.28 -3.35
C LEU A 46 -3.92 23.36 -4.14
N PRO A 47 -4.83 24.09 -3.53
CA PRO A 47 -5.58 25.09 -4.27
C PRO A 47 -4.56 26.01 -4.92
N LEU A 48 -4.37 25.85 -6.22
CA LEU A 48 -3.61 26.79 -7.02
C LEU A 48 -4.18 28.15 -6.67
N LYS A 49 -3.35 28.97 -6.03
CA LYS A 49 -3.61 30.35 -5.75
C LYS A 49 -4.52 30.89 -6.85
N LYS A 50 -5.75 31.30 -6.48
CA LYS A 50 -6.50 32.22 -7.34
C LYS A 50 -5.50 33.31 -7.70
N GLU A 51 -5.07 33.36 -8.92
CA GLU A 51 -4.35 34.49 -9.46
C GLU A 51 -5.20 35.73 -9.17
N ILE A 52 -4.72 36.51 -8.21
CA ILE A 52 -5.15 37.89 -8.13
C ILE A 52 -4.62 38.47 -9.44
N GLU A 53 -5.50 38.74 -10.39
CA GLU A 53 -5.18 39.61 -11.53
C GLU A 53 -4.68 40.93 -10.96
N VAL A 54 -3.39 41.04 -10.70
CA VAL A 54 -2.70 42.30 -10.60
C VAL A 54 -2.68 42.84 -12.02
N LYS A 55 -3.49 43.82 -12.30
CA LYS A 55 -3.36 44.62 -13.52
C LYS A 55 -1.89 45.04 -13.61
N GLU A 56 -1.13 44.38 -14.46
CA GLU A 56 0.18 44.82 -14.87
C GLU A 56 0.02 46.20 -15.53
N GLU A 57 0.34 47.26 -14.80
CA GLU A 57 0.71 48.52 -15.44
C GLU A 57 1.96 48.22 -16.30
N LYS A 58 1.77 48.41 -17.61
CA LYS A 58 2.87 48.37 -18.58
C LYS A 58 3.88 49.47 -18.21
N ILE A 59 4.84 49.16 -17.33
CA ILE A 59 6.03 49.98 -17.13
C ILE A 59 6.98 49.66 -18.28
N GLU A 60 7.37 50.68 -19.00
CA GLU A 60 8.12 50.67 -20.22
C GLU A 60 9.41 49.81 -20.17
N GLN A 61 9.54 48.90 -21.13
CA GLN A 61 10.62 47.91 -21.34
C GLN A 61 11.93 48.53 -21.85
N THR A 62 12.32 49.75 -21.54
CA THR A 62 13.36 50.43 -22.27
C THR A 62 14.72 50.57 -21.55
N LEU A 63 14.81 50.41 -20.23
CA LEU A 63 16.08 50.53 -19.53
C LEU A 63 16.75 49.14 -19.37
N ARG A 64 17.82 48.90 -20.08
CA ARG A 64 18.67 47.72 -19.88
C ARG A 64 20.00 48.13 -19.28
N ILE A 65 20.47 47.40 -18.28
CA ILE A 65 21.72 47.64 -17.55
C ILE A 65 22.67 46.48 -17.83
N GLU A 66 23.91 46.78 -18.19
CA GLU A 66 24.93 45.76 -18.36
C GLU A 66 25.39 45.28 -16.99
N ILE A 67 25.17 43.98 -16.72
CA ILE A 67 25.61 43.31 -15.50
C ILE A 67 26.80 42.42 -15.81
N LYS A 68 27.90 42.64 -15.06
CA LYS A 68 29.14 41.88 -15.18
C LYS A 68 29.39 40.89 -14.04
N GLY A 69 28.65 41.05 -12.94
CA GLY A 69 28.76 40.16 -11.77
C GLY A 69 27.53 40.24 -10.92
N ILE A 70 27.38 39.29 -10.02
CA ILE A 70 26.30 39.24 -9.04
C ILE A 70 26.92 39.23 -7.64
N LYS A 71 26.25 39.84 -6.69
CA LYS A 71 26.59 39.80 -5.27
C LYS A 71 25.38 39.29 -4.52
N PHE A 72 25.55 38.25 -3.74
CA PHE A 72 24.51 37.71 -2.88
C PHE A 72 24.66 38.26 -1.46
N LEU A 73 23.55 38.52 -0.77
CA LEU A 73 23.50 38.98 0.60
C LEU A 73 22.49 38.12 1.37
N GLY A 74 22.84 37.69 2.59
CA GLY A 74 21.92 36.98 3.48
C GLY A 74 21.91 35.45 3.31
N ASN A 75 22.61 34.90 2.32
CA ASN A 75 22.80 33.47 2.14
C ASN A 75 23.80 32.95 3.21
N LYS A 76 23.35 32.01 4.03
CA LYS A 76 24.17 31.34 5.06
C LYS A 76 24.37 29.87 4.72
N LEU A 77 23.41 29.27 4.05
CA LEU A 77 23.39 27.83 3.74
C LEU A 77 24.15 27.51 2.45
N ILE A 78 23.89 28.28 1.39
CA ILE A 78 24.47 28.07 0.06
C ILE A 78 25.56 29.12 -0.16
N SER A 79 26.73 28.68 -0.62
CA SER A 79 27.87 29.59 -0.83
C SER A 79 27.64 30.53 -2.01
N ASP A 80 28.30 31.71 -1.98
CA ASP A 80 28.28 32.66 -3.09
C ASP A 80 28.73 32.00 -4.39
N GLN A 81 29.79 31.18 -4.35
CA GLN A 81 30.34 30.49 -5.50
C GLN A 81 29.30 29.56 -6.16
N GLU A 82 28.55 28.81 -5.37
CA GLU A 82 27.53 27.88 -5.86
C GLU A 82 26.34 28.62 -6.48
N LEU A 83 25.95 29.77 -5.91
CA LEU A 83 24.93 30.63 -6.49
C LEU A 83 25.42 31.36 -7.73
N GLU A 84 26.67 31.80 -7.78
CA GLU A 84 27.26 32.41 -8.98
C GLU A 84 27.33 31.43 -10.16
N ASP A 85 27.61 30.16 -9.91
CA ASP A 85 27.71 29.11 -10.94
C ASP A 85 26.43 28.98 -11.76
N ILE A 86 25.26 29.34 -11.19
CA ILE A 86 23.96 29.36 -11.90
C ILE A 86 23.99 30.33 -13.09
N PHE A 87 24.75 31.44 -12.94
CA PHE A 87 24.74 32.57 -13.89
C PHE A 87 26.03 32.74 -14.69
N LEU A 88 27.13 32.06 -14.32
CA LEU A 88 28.47 32.25 -14.92
C LEU A 88 28.48 32.19 -16.46
N LYS A 89 27.69 31.27 -17.04
CA LYS A 89 27.65 31.10 -18.52
C LYS A 89 26.86 32.21 -19.24
N ARG A 90 26.16 33.07 -18.49
CA ARG A 90 25.29 34.13 -19.01
C ARG A 90 25.88 35.52 -18.83
N LEU A 91 26.93 35.67 -18.01
CA LEU A 91 27.61 36.94 -17.77
C LEU A 91 28.76 37.20 -18.76
N PRO A 92 29.02 38.44 -19.19
CA PRO A 92 28.22 39.67 -18.93
C PRO A 92 26.94 39.69 -19.78
N GLN A 93 25.87 40.28 -19.27
CA GLN A 93 24.57 40.37 -19.95
C GLN A 93 23.87 41.72 -19.68
N SER A 94 23.21 42.25 -20.72
CA SER A 94 22.34 43.42 -20.58
C SER A 94 20.95 42.99 -20.14
N LEU A 95 20.54 43.37 -18.94
CA LEU A 95 19.31 42.92 -18.29
C LEU A 95 18.31 44.08 -18.11
N SER A 96 17.04 43.81 -18.38
CA SER A 96 15.92 44.61 -17.91
C SER A 96 15.59 44.31 -16.44
N PHE A 97 14.74 45.14 -15.83
CA PHE A 97 14.26 44.84 -14.46
C PHE A 97 13.58 43.48 -14.36
N ASN A 98 12.75 43.13 -15.36
CA ASN A 98 12.08 41.84 -15.39
C ASN A 98 13.07 40.66 -15.51
N ASP A 99 14.16 40.84 -16.29
CA ASP A 99 15.22 39.83 -16.38
C ASP A 99 15.92 39.62 -15.04
N MET A 100 16.22 40.72 -14.31
CA MET A 100 16.82 40.67 -12.96
C MET A 100 15.88 40.01 -11.95
N GLN A 101 14.58 40.30 -12.01
CA GLN A 101 13.57 39.66 -11.18
C GLN A 101 13.47 38.15 -11.47
N SER A 102 13.58 37.77 -12.76
CA SER A 102 13.64 36.37 -13.16
C SER A 102 14.87 35.65 -12.55
N TRP A 103 16.03 36.35 -12.51
CA TRP A 103 17.24 35.80 -11.88
C TRP A 103 17.09 35.62 -10.37
N ALA A 104 16.44 36.57 -9.67
CA ALA A 104 16.13 36.40 -8.25
C ALA A 104 15.18 35.20 -8.03
N ASN A 105 14.18 35.02 -8.93
CA ASN A 105 13.31 33.85 -8.86
C ASN A 105 14.06 32.54 -9.13
N GLU A 106 15.07 32.51 -9.99
CA GLU A 106 15.93 31.36 -10.21
C GLU A 106 16.70 30.97 -8.94
N VAL A 107 17.23 31.94 -8.20
CA VAL A 107 17.88 31.69 -6.90
C VAL A 107 16.85 31.11 -5.91
N THR A 108 15.66 31.68 -5.83
CA THR A 108 14.56 31.15 -5.00
C THR A 108 14.26 29.68 -5.36
N ASN A 109 14.15 29.36 -6.66
CA ASN A 109 13.89 28.01 -7.13
C ASN A 109 15.06 27.07 -6.86
N TYR A 110 16.29 27.57 -6.93
CA TYR A 110 17.47 26.79 -6.59
C TYR A 110 17.45 26.34 -5.12
N TYR A 111 17.16 27.27 -4.17
CA TYR A 111 16.99 26.90 -2.76
C TYR A 111 15.90 25.84 -2.57
N ARG A 112 14.76 25.99 -3.27
CA ARG A 112 13.67 25.00 -3.22
C ARG A 112 14.10 23.64 -3.75
N SER A 113 14.87 23.60 -4.83
CA SER A 113 15.40 22.35 -5.38
C SER A 113 16.38 21.64 -4.44
N GLN A 114 17.04 22.40 -3.54
CA GLN A 114 17.90 21.88 -2.49
C GLN A 114 17.09 21.50 -1.21
N GLY A 115 15.77 21.67 -1.23
CA GLY A 115 14.90 21.34 -0.11
C GLY A 115 14.85 22.39 1.00
N TYR A 116 15.12 23.65 0.69
CA TYR A 116 15.11 24.73 1.68
C TYR A 116 14.15 25.85 1.30
N TRP A 117 13.60 26.47 2.33
CA TRP A 117 12.70 27.60 2.14
C TRP A 117 13.47 28.92 2.24
N ALA A 118 13.63 29.59 1.10
CA ALA A 118 14.21 30.92 1.01
C ALA A 118 13.51 31.75 -0.06
N THR A 119 13.62 33.06 0.04
CA THR A 119 13.12 34.02 -0.97
C THR A 119 14.25 34.95 -1.35
N ALA A 120 14.54 35.05 -2.64
CA ALA A 120 15.46 36.02 -3.17
C ALA A 120 14.69 37.23 -3.73
N ILE A 121 15.12 38.42 -3.36
CA ILE A 121 14.52 39.70 -3.75
C ILE A 121 15.57 40.64 -4.31
N LEU A 122 15.13 41.60 -5.12
CA LEU A 122 15.95 42.71 -5.59
C LEU A 122 15.80 43.90 -4.62
N PRO A 123 16.82 44.25 -3.82
CA PRO A 123 16.76 45.46 -3.03
C PRO A 123 16.88 46.70 -3.92
N GLU A 124 16.51 47.88 -3.39
CA GLU A 124 16.85 49.16 -4.01
C GLU A 124 18.39 49.24 -4.11
N GLN A 125 18.93 49.50 -5.31
CA GLN A 125 20.35 49.43 -5.55
C GLN A 125 20.81 50.39 -6.65
N ILE A 126 22.08 50.82 -6.55
CA ILE A 126 22.74 51.65 -7.55
C ILE A 126 23.78 50.77 -8.29
N PHE A 127 23.70 50.74 -9.62
CA PHE A 127 24.54 49.88 -10.47
C PHE A 127 25.92 50.49 -10.80
N SER A 128 26.59 51.18 -9.84
CA SER A 128 27.87 51.85 -10.08
C SER A 128 29.02 50.91 -10.46
N GLU A 129 28.98 49.64 -10.00
CA GLU A 129 29.98 48.60 -10.30
C GLU A 129 29.54 47.57 -11.35
N GLN A 130 28.41 47.79 -12.01
CA GLN A 130 27.81 46.82 -12.96
C GLN A 130 27.57 45.42 -12.30
N LYS A 131 27.33 45.42 -10.98
CA LYS A 131 26.96 44.22 -10.21
C LYS A 131 25.51 44.28 -9.80
N LEU A 132 24.83 43.15 -9.96
CA LEU A 132 23.45 42.92 -9.47
C LEU A 132 23.54 42.41 -8.03
N ILE A 133 22.89 43.09 -7.10
CA ILE A 133 22.73 42.62 -5.73
C ILE A 133 21.43 41.86 -5.62
N ILE A 134 21.47 40.62 -5.17
CA ILE A 134 20.34 39.79 -4.84
C ILE A 134 20.35 39.52 -3.35
N GLN A 135 19.31 39.96 -2.65
CA GLN A 135 19.17 39.72 -1.22
C GLN A 135 18.35 38.44 -1.01
N ILE A 136 18.88 37.53 -0.21
CA ILE A 136 18.29 36.25 0.13
C ILE A 136 17.81 36.30 1.56
N VAL A 137 16.56 35.91 1.78
CA VAL A 137 15.97 35.74 3.10
C VAL A 137 15.72 34.27 3.29
N GLU A 138 16.59 33.62 4.05
CA GLU A 138 16.44 32.20 4.43
C GLU A 138 15.45 32.11 5.59
N ALA A 139 14.38 31.33 5.43
CA ALA A 139 13.36 31.14 6.45
C ALA A 139 13.93 30.30 7.60
N MET A 140 14.00 30.85 8.80
CA MET A 140 14.38 30.12 10.00
C MET A 140 13.15 29.53 10.68
N TYR A 141 13.19 28.25 11.04
CA TYR A 141 12.09 27.59 11.73
C TYR A 141 11.87 28.21 13.12
N GLY A 142 10.66 28.70 13.39
CA GLY A 142 10.26 29.24 14.68
C GLY A 142 9.62 28.15 15.56
N LYS A 143 8.36 27.85 15.32
CA LYS A 143 7.59 26.85 16.07
C LYS A 143 6.46 26.25 15.26
N ALA A 144 5.96 25.10 15.71
CA ALA A 144 4.69 24.53 15.30
C ALA A 144 3.53 25.21 16.03
N ILE A 145 2.44 25.48 15.32
CA ILE A 145 1.16 25.93 15.88
C ILE A 145 0.10 24.95 15.39
N ILE A 146 -0.64 24.32 16.30
CA ILE A 146 -1.68 23.34 15.98
C ILE A 146 -3.03 24.00 16.22
N GLU A 147 -3.87 24.03 15.19
CA GLU A 147 -5.21 24.61 15.23
C GLU A 147 -6.24 23.59 14.70
N ALA A 148 -7.33 23.41 15.42
CA ALA A 148 -8.45 22.62 14.92
C ALA A 148 -9.29 23.49 13.96
N ILE A 149 -9.58 22.97 12.75
CA ILE A 149 -10.40 23.67 11.73
C ILE A 149 -11.81 23.88 12.24
N ILE A 150 -12.33 22.95 13.03
CA ILE A 150 -13.65 23.03 13.68
C ILE A 150 -13.41 23.02 15.19
N GLU A 151 -14.21 23.76 15.96
CA GLU A 151 -14.14 23.78 17.44
C GLU A 151 -14.59 22.45 18.04
N GLU A 152 -13.88 21.36 17.74
CA GLU A 152 -14.10 20.05 18.32
C GLU A 152 -12.79 19.46 18.86
N LYS A 153 -12.92 18.52 19.78
CA LYS A 153 -11.75 17.84 20.32
C LYS A 153 -11.14 16.92 19.26
N LEU A 154 -9.88 17.16 18.90
CA LEU A 154 -9.15 16.30 17.97
C LEU A 154 -9.02 14.86 18.47
N ASN A 155 -9.08 13.92 17.54
CA ASN A 155 -8.88 12.48 17.79
C ASN A 155 -7.43 12.13 18.19
N ILE A 156 -6.51 13.09 18.11
CA ILE A 156 -5.12 12.97 18.58
C ILE A 156 -4.77 14.22 19.39
N SER A 157 -3.88 14.10 20.37
CA SER A 157 -3.50 15.26 21.19
C SER A 157 -2.66 16.26 20.38
N SER A 158 -2.95 17.57 20.55
CA SER A 158 -2.19 18.64 19.90
C SER A 158 -0.69 18.56 20.20
N LYS A 159 -0.31 18.18 21.42
CA LYS A 159 1.08 17.96 21.80
C LYS A 159 1.76 16.89 20.93
N LYS A 160 1.06 15.79 20.66
CA LYS A 160 1.61 14.71 19.83
C LYS A 160 1.74 15.15 18.37
N LEU A 161 0.79 15.92 17.85
CA LEU A 161 0.89 16.53 16.51
C LEU A 161 2.07 17.49 16.41
N GLU A 162 2.29 18.29 17.46
CA GLU A 162 3.47 19.17 17.55
C GLU A 162 4.78 18.37 17.53
N GLU A 163 4.86 17.27 18.25
CA GLU A 163 6.03 16.38 18.25
C GLU A 163 6.28 15.74 16.87
N PHE A 164 5.22 15.34 16.14
CA PHE A 164 5.33 14.90 14.75
C PHE A 164 5.84 16.01 13.83
N LEU A 165 5.25 17.22 13.94
CA LEU A 165 5.61 18.34 13.07
C LEU A 165 7.04 18.82 13.31
N ASN A 166 7.49 18.80 14.57
CA ASN A 166 8.85 19.20 14.97
C ASN A 166 9.92 18.13 14.69
N TYR A 167 9.54 16.94 14.24
CA TYR A 167 10.51 15.86 14.05
C TYR A 167 11.61 16.25 13.07
N LYS A 168 12.87 16.23 13.53
CA LYS A 168 14.07 16.69 12.78
C LYS A 168 14.01 18.15 12.29
N LEU A 169 13.14 18.99 12.84
CA LEU A 169 13.16 20.45 12.65
C LEU A 169 13.67 21.10 13.93
N GLU A 170 14.74 21.89 13.81
CA GLU A 170 15.36 22.58 14.95
C GLU A 170 14.99 24.06 14.93
N LYS A 171 14.57 24.59 16.09
CA LYS A 171 14.26 26.02 16.24
C LYS A 171 15.48 26.86 15.86
N ASN A 172 15.27 27.94 15.12
CA ASN A 172 16.26 28.85 14.58
C ASN A 172 17.25 28.23 13.56
N ALA A 173 17.07 26.98 13.15
CA ALA A 173 17.71 26.44 11.96
C ALA A 173 16.95 26.83 10.69
N ILE A 174 17.60 26.81 9.53
CA ILE A 174 16.94 27.07 8.25
C ILE A 174 15.87 25.99 8.00
N LEU A 175 14.66 26.42 7.64
CA LEU A 175 13.53 25.53 7.43
C LEU A 175 13.79 24.60 6.25
N ASN A 176 13.92 23.30 6.54
CA ASN A 176 14.02 22.25 5.55
C ASN A 176 12.58 21.88 5.07
N SER A 177 12.26 22.24 3.83
CA SER A 177 10.94 21.99 3.23
C SER A 177 10.67 20.50 3.04
N ASN A 178 11.66 19.72 2.61
CA ASN A 178 11.49 18.28 2.39
C ASN A 178 11.17 17.57 3.71
N GLN A 179 11.88 17.94 4.81
CA GLN A 179 11.59 17.38 6.12
C GLN A 179 10.20 17.79 6.63
N LEU A 180 9.79 19.04 6.40
CA LEU A 180 8.46 19.53 6.76
C LEU A 180 7.37 18.76 5.99
N GLU A 181 7.51 18.61 4.69
CA GLU A 181 6.58 17.85 3.85
C GLU A 181 6.48 16.38 4.30
N LYS A 182 7.62 15.76 4.62
CA LYS A 182 7.67 14.41 5.19
C LYS A 182 6.92 14.32 6.52
N ASN A 183 7.09 15.30 7.40
CA ASN A 183 6.39 15.36 8.69
C ASN A 183 4.87 15.51 8.50
N ILE A 184 4.43 16.35 7.54
CA ILE A 184 3.02 16.53 7.19
C ILE A 184 2.44 15.23 6.61
N THR A 185 3.17 14.57 5.72
CA THR A 185 2.78 13.27 5.16
C THR A 185 2.62 12.22 6.27
N ASN A 186 3.56 12.19 7.23
CA ASN A 186 3.48 11.28 8.38
C ASN A 186 2.26 11.58 9.26
N ILE A 187 1.94 12.87 9.49
CA ILE A 187 0.73 13.27 10.22
C ILE A 187 -0.52 12.80 9.46
N ASN A 188 -0.59 13.03 8.15
CA ASN A 188 -1.73 12.62 7.31
C ASN A 188 -1.85 11.10 7.12
N SER A 189 -0.80 10.35 7.44
CA SER A 189 -0.85 8.88 7.51
C SER A 189 -1.49 8.36 8.82
N ILE A 190 -1.75 9.25 9.79
CA ILE A 190 -2.38 8.87 11.06
C ILE A 190 -3.90 8.73 10.85
N PRO A 191 -4.48 7.55 11.10
CA PRO A 191 -5.91 7.36 10.95
C PRO A 191 -6.72 8.24 11.91
N GLY A 192 -7.84 8.77 11.44
CA GLY A 192 -8.76 9.57 12.24
C GLY A 192 -8.52 11.08 12.23
N ILE A 193 -7.52 11.56 11.48
CA ILE A 193 -7.24 12.99 11.29
C ILE A 193 -6.79 13.29 9.87
N GLN A 194 -6.88 14.58 9.50
CA GLN A 194 -6.29 15.16 8.31
C GLN A 194 -5.79 16.58 8.63
N GLY A 195 -4.58 16.92 8.20
CA GLY A 195 -3.96 18.22 8.44
C GLY A 195 -3.47 18.91 7.17
N ILE A 196 -3.54 20.23 7.17
CA ILE A 196 -2.97 21.10 6.13
C ILE A 196 -2.03 22.07 6.84
N ALA A 197 -0.76 22.15 6.38
CA ALA A 197 0.21 23.09 6.93
C ALA A 197 0.32 24.34 6.06
N ASN A 198 0.38 25.49 6.74
CA ASN A 198 0.68 26.79 6.16
C ASN A 198 1.86 27.39 6.89
N ILE A 199 2.67 28.17 6.18
CA ILE A 199 3.76 28.94 6.77
C ILE A 199 3.32 30.38 6.97
N GLN A 200 3.73 30.96 8.12
CA GLN A 200 3.45 32.34 8.46
C GLN A 200 4.67 32.98 9.14
N PRO A 201 4.81 34.32 9.10
CA PRO A 201 5.85 35.01 9.85
C PRO A 201 5.79 34.64 11.33
N GLY A 202 6.94 34.32 11.92
CA GLY A 202 7.06 34.05 13.34
C GLY A 202 7.13 35.32 14.19
N GLN A 203 7.21 35.15 15.51
CA GLN A 203 7.29 36.25 16.45
C GLN A 203 8.71 36.89 16.52
N GLU A 204 9.76 36.12 16.25
CA GLU A 204 11.14 36.60 16.21
C GLU A 204 11.46 37.06 14.78
N GLU A 205 12.26 38.12 14.63
CA GLU A 205 12.65 38.64 13.33
C GLU A 205 13.36 37.58 12.48
N GLY A 206 12.89 37.35 11.25
CA GLY A 206 13.41 36.31 10.35
C GLY A 206 12.95 34.92 10.66
N SER A 207 12.13 34.70 11.70
CA SER A 207 11.55 33.39 12.00
C SER A 207 10.29 33.12 11.20
N THR A 208 10.01 31.83 10.98
CA THR A 208 8.87 31.31 10.22
C THR A 208 8.18 30.24 11.05
N ASP A 209 6.94 30.51 11.45
CA ASP A 209 6.10 29.54 12.17
C ASP A 209 5.32 28.67 11.17
N VAL A 210 5.11 27.41 11.52
CA VAL A 210 4.29 26.47 10.75
C VAL A 210 2.95 26.27 11.44
N LEU A 211 1.86 26.74 10.80
CA LEU A 211 0.50 26.54 11.26
C LEU A 211 -0.07 25.25 10.65
N LEU A 212 -0.32 24.23 11.47
CA LEU A 212 -0.97 22.99 11.10
C LEU A 212 -2.47 23.08 11.47
N SER A 213 -3.31 23.24 10.47
CA SER A 213 -4.77 23.21 10.61
C SER A 213 -5.25 21.76 10.47
N VAL A 214 -5.90 21.24 11.50
CA VAL A 214 -6.27 19.80 11.60
C VAL A 214 -7.78 19.65 11.75
N GLN A 215 -8.33 18.64 11.08
CA GLN A 215 -9.70 18.18 11.26
C GLN A 215 -9.75 16.68 11.56
N ASN A 216 -10.80 16.25 12.27
CA ASN A 216 -11.07 14.83 12.42
C ASN A 216 -11.60 14.23 11.12
N THR A 217 -11.22 12.99 10.85
CA THR A 217 -11.84 12.14 9.81
C THR A 217 -12.68 11.06 10.49
N PRO A 218 -13.55 10.35 9.80
CA PRO A 218 -14.38 9.30 10.38
C PRO A 218 -13.61 8.34 11.28
N THR A 219 -14.11 8.15 12.49
CA THR A 219 -13.50 7.26 13.48
C THR A 219 -13.75 5.79 13.15
N PHE A 220 -14.86 5.50 12.48
CA PHE A 220 -15.25 4.13 12.12
C PHE A 220 -15.37 4.01 10.60
N ASN A 221 -14.81 2.94 10.06
CA ASN A 221 -14.95 2.56 8.66
C ASN A 221 -15.38 1.10 8.61
N LEU A 222 -16.61 0.84 8.16
CA LEU A 222 -17.18 -0.49 7.98
C LEU A 222 -17.24 -0.79 6.48
N ASN A 223 -16.57 -1.85 6.06
CA ASN A 223 -16.64 -2.35 4.70
C ASN A 223 -17.20 -3.77 4.71
N THR A 224 -18.19 -4.06 3.87
CA THR A 224 -18.76 -5.38 3.69
C THR A 224 -18.79 -5.73 2.21
N ILE A 225 -18.24 -6.87 1.87
CA ILE A 225 -18.21 -7.40 0.50
C ILE A 225 -19.00 -8.72 0.51
N PHE A 226 -19.93 -8.84 -0.42
CA PHE A 226 -20.58 -10.09 -0.77
C PHE A 226 -20.13 -10.48 -2.17
N ASP A 227 -19.57 -11.66 -2.34
CA ASP A 227 -19.05 -12.15 -3.62
C ASP A 227 -19.16 -13.67 -3.76
N ASN A 228 -18.90 -14.17 -4.99
CA ASN A 228 -18.76 -15.60 -5.28
C ASN A 228 -17.32 -16.00 -5.59
N HIS A 229 -16.35 -15.37 -4.88
CA HIS A 229 -14.92 -15.63 -5.10
C HIS A 229 -14.36 -16.76 -4.21
N GLY A 230 -15.19 -17.38 -3.38
CA GLY A 230 -14.82 -18.54 -2.58
C GLY A 230 -14.48 -19.77 -3.43
N SER A 231 -14.08 -20.86 -2.76
CA SER A 231 -13.81 -22.14 -3.42
C SER A 231 -15.05 -23.05 -3.38
N ARG A 232 -15.16 -23.97 -4.34
CA ARG A 232 -16.20 -24.98 -4.31
C ARG A 232 -16.20 -25.80 -3.01
N SER A 233 -15.03 -26.13 -2.50
CA SER A 233 -14.89 -26.98 -1.33
C SER A 233 -15.29 -26.30 -0.03
N SER A 234 -15.05 -25.00 0.10
CA SER A 234 -15.41 -24.23 1.29
C SER A 234 -16.67 -23.38 1.13
N GLY A 235 -17.24 -23.30 -0.06
CA GLY A 235 -18.38 -22.44 -0.42
C GLY A 235 -17.92 -21.29 -1.33
N GLU A 236 -18.62 -21.16 -2.48
CA GLU A 236 -18.31 -20.12 -3.47
C GLU A 236 -18.79 -18.74 -3.00
N ASP A 237 -20.01 -18.68 -2.45
CA ASP A 237 -20.55 -17.44 -1.88
C ASP A 237 -19.83 -17.07 -0.60
N ARG A 238 -19.36 -15.82 -0.52
CA ARG A 238 -18.55 -15.32 0.56
C ARG A 238 -19.04 -13.95 1.03
N ILE A 239 -19.04 -13.75 2.34
CA ILE A 239 -19.22 -12.45 2.96
C ILE A 239 -17.90 -12.08 3.68
N VAL A 240 -17.35 -10.92 3.36
CA VAL A 240 -16.19 -10.35 4.05
C VAL A 240 -16.60 -9.04 4.69
N THR A 241 -16.40 -8.91 6.01
CA THR A 241 -16.68 -7.68 6.75
C THR A 241 -15.40 -7.22 7.43
N SER A 242 -15.06 -5.96 7.27
CA SER A 242 -13.95 -5.31 7.97
C SER A 242 -14.43 -4.03 8.65
N LEU A 243 -14.04 -3.87 9.91
CA LEU A 243 -14.28 -2.68 10.72
C LEU A 243 -12.95 -2.12 11.17
N SER A 244 -12.65 -0.89 10.76
CA SER A 244 -11.52 -0.12 11.28
C SER A 244 -12.01 0.94 12.25
N ILE A 245 -11.35 1.03 13.40
CA ILE A 245 -11.62 2.01 14.45
C ILE A 245 -10.35 2.84 14.65
N HIS A 246 -10.44 4.14 14.39
CA HIS A 246 -9.29 5.02 14.36
C HIS A 246 -9.18 5.86 15.64
N SER A 247 -7.97 6.00 16.15
CA SER A 247 -7.59 6.95 17.22
C SER A 247 -8.51 6.93 18.46
N LEU A 248 -9.00 5.75 18.85
CA LEU A 248 -9.88 5.57 20.01
C LEU A 248 -9.20 5.99 21.33
N LEU A 249 -7.88 5.76 21.43
CA LEU A 249 -7.04 6.12 22.57
C LEU A 249 -6.35 7.49 22.40
N ASN A 250 -6.64 8.22 21.32
CA ASN A 250 -6.03 9.50 20.96
C ASN A 250 -4.49 9.43 20.77
N GLN A 251 -3.98 8.28 20.32
CA GLN A 251 -2.55 8.02 20.09
C GLN A 251 -2.22 7.82 18.60
N GLY A 252 -3.18 7.97 17.68
CA GLY A 252 -3.01 7.71 16.26
C GLY A 252 -2.92 6.22 15.92
N GLU A 253 -3.50 5.39 16.77
CA GLU A 253 -3.64 3.95 16.58
C GLU A 253 -4.87 3.62 15.73
N SER A 254 -4.87 2.41 15.13
CA SER A 254 -6.08 1.79 14.61
C SER A 254 -6.27 0.39 15.17
N PHE A 255 -7.54 0.02 15.36
CA PHE A 255 -7.98 -1.34 15.65
C PHE A 255 -8.76 -1.82 14.44
N ASP A 256 -8.30 -2.93 13.84
CA ASP A 256 -8.93 -3.48 12.66
C ASP A 256 -9.45 -4.88 12.96
N ILE A 257 -10.73 -5.08 12.71
CA ILE A 257 -11.41 -6.37 12.86
C ILE A 257 -11.83 -6.81 11.47
N MET A 258 -11.46 -8.01 11.08
CA MET A 258 -11.85 -8.60 9.80
C MET A 258 -12.50 -9.96 10.03
N GLN A 259 -13.60 -10.22 9.32
CA GLN A 259 -14.26 -11.51 9.26
C GLN A 259 -14.51 -11.91 7.81
N SER A 260 -14.35 -13.19 7.51
CA SER A 260 -14.77 -13.78 6.24
C SER A 260 -15.53 -15.06 6.52
N HIS A 261 -16.70 -15.20 5.92
CA HIS A 261 -17.58 -16.36 6.08
C HIS A 261 -17.96 -16.93 4.73
N THR A 262 -17.92 -18.26 4.63
CA THR A 262 -18.48 -19.05 3.54
C THR A 262 -19.25 -20.23 4.13
N LYS A 263 -19.89 -21.06 3.33
CA LYS A 263 -20.62 -22.25 3.80
C LYS A 263 -19.77 -23.23 4.62
N GLY A 264 -18.50 -23.34 4.31
CA GLY A 264 -17.57 -24.28 4.96
C GLY A 264 -16.31 -23.63 5.46
N SER A 265 -16.30 -22.30 5.65
CA SER A 265 -15.10 -21.56 5.99
C SER A 265 -15.42 -20.28 6.75
N ASP A 266 -14.83 -20.03 7.93
CA ASP A 266 -14.87 -18.79 8.69
C ASP A 266 -13.48 -18.32 9.07
N TYR A 267 -13.18 -17.09 8.93
CA TYR A 267 -11.93 -16.44 9.29
C TYR A 267 -12.21 -15.20 10.13
N ALA A 268 -11.43 -15.00 11.17
CA ALA A 268 -11.46 -13.78 11.95
C ALA A 268 -10.04 -13.29 12.22
N ALA A 269 -9.84 -11.99 12.18
CA ALA A 269 -8.59 -11.34 12.53
C ALA A 269 -8.83 -10.08 13.35
N LEU A 270 -7.96 -9.83 14.31
CA LEU A 270 -7.86 -8.59 15.06
C LEU A 270 -6.45 -8.04 14.87
N SER A 271 -6.33 -6.79 14.44
CA SER A 271 -5.06 -6.09 14.32
C SER A 271 -5.07 -4.81 15.12
N ILE A 272 -3.90 -4.46 15.67
CA ILE A 272 -3.64 -3.19 16.33
C ILE A 272 -2.44 -2.55 15.62
N ASN A 273 -2.64 -1.35 15.08
CA ASN A 273 -1.58 -0.59 14.44
C ASN A 273 -1.24 0.63 15.28
N LEU A 274 0.04 0.83 15.57
CA LEU A 274 0.54 1.88 16.44
C LEU A 274 1.65 2.67 15.73
N PRO A 275 1.63 4.01 15.78
CA PRO A 275 2.79 4.79 15.36
C PRO A 275 3.97 4.54 16.32
N LEU A 276 5.18 4.39 15.77
CA LEU A 276 6.44 4.23 16.50
C LEU A 276 7.28 5.49 16.35
N GLY A 277 7.32 6.30 17.42
CA GLY A 277 7.97 7.62 17.35
C GLY A 277 7.24 8.56 16.40
N TYR A 278 7.98 9.46 15.76
CA TYR A 278 7.43 10.58 14.97
C TYR A 278 7.91 10.58 13.51
N GLY A 279 8.75 9.64 13.15
CA GLY A 279 9.40 9.56 11.82
C GLY A 279 8.65 8.69 10.79
N GLY A 280 7.35 8.45 10.96
CA GLY A 280 6.54 7.66 10.03
C GLY A 280 6.53 6.16 10.27
N ALA A 281 7.38 5.65 11.17
CA ALA A 281 7.38 4.21 11.48
C ALA A 281 6.09 3.78 12.20
N ARG A 282 5.59 2.58 11.83
CA ARG A 282 4.39 1.98 12.44
C ARG A 282 4.62 0.52 12.76
N SER A 283 4.05 0.06 13.87
CA SER A 283 4.00 -1.36 14.23
C SER A 283 2.60 -1.91 14.04
N THR A 284 2.51 -3.17 13.65
CA THR A 284 1.26 -3.93 13.59
C THR A 284 1.41 -5.19 14.42
N PHE A 285 0.42 -5.44 15.26
CA PHE A 285 0.23 -6.71 15.95
C PHE A 285 -1.09 -7.30 15.46
N ARG A 286 -1.09 -8.56 15.01
CA ARG A 286 -2.28 -9.25 14.53
C ARG A 286 -2.36 -10.65 15.13
N TYR A 287 -3.55 -11.02 15.52
CA TYR A 287 -3.95 -12.39 15.75
C TYR A 287 -5.09 -12.74 14.81
N SER A 288 -4.99 -13.88 14.17
CA SER A 288 -6.07 -14.38 13.33
C SER A 288 -6.32 -15.86 13.60
N GLU A 289 -7.54 -16.25 13.40
CA GLU A 289 -7.99 -17.63 13.52
C GLU A 289 -8.84 -18.01 12.31
N MET A 290 -8.70 -19.23 11.90
CA MET A 290 -9.36 -19.80 10.76
C MET A 290 -9.70 -21.26 11.08
N THR A 291 -10.98 -21.72 10.85
CA THR A 291 -11.41 -23.10 10.98
C THR A 291 -12.12 -23.55 9.69
N TYR A 292 -12.24 -24.82 9.31
CA TYR A 292 -12.82 -25.28 8.06
C TYR A 292 -13.44 -26.67 8.10
N ASN A 293 -14.38 -26.87 7.17
CA ASN A 293 -15.03 -28.14 6.95
C ASN A 293 -15.36 -28.26 5.46
N LEU A 294 -14.50 -28.94 4.71
CA LEU A 294 -14.62 -28.98 3.26
C LEU A 294 -15.73 -29.92 2.80
N GLY A 295 -16.52 -29.42 1.88
CA GLY A 295 -17.53 -30.18 1.15
C GLY A 295 -17.00 -30.76 -0.16
N ALA A 296 -17.86 -30.82 -1.19
CA ALA A 296 -17.46 -31.28 -2.52
C ALA A 296 -16.23 -30.52 -3.06
N PRO A 297 -15.25 -31.20 -3.64
CA PRO A 297 -15.26 -32.59 -4.04
C PRO A 297 -14.81 -33.60 -2.97
N PHE A 298 -14.54 -33.16 -1.73
CA PHE A 298 -13.90 -33.97 -0.69
C PHE A 298 -14.91 -34.69 0.23
N ASN A 299 -16.12 -34.98 -0.24
CA ASN A 299 -17.19 -35.57 0.58
C ASN A 299 -16.81 -36.90 1.23
N ASP A 300 -15.92 -37.68 0.61
CA ASP A 300 -15.49 -38.99 1.11
C ASP A 300 -14.44 -38.88 2.22
N THR A 301 -13.59 -37.87 2.16
CA THR A 301 -12.51 -37.67 3.13
C THR A 301 -12.87 -36.64 4.21
N LYS A 302 -13.82 -35.73 3.93
CA LYS A 302 -14.32 -34.67 4.82
C LYS A 302 -13.19 -33.95 5.57
N PRO A 303 -12.27 -33.30 4.85
CA PRO A 303 -11.19 -32.58 5.52
C PRO A 303 -11.77 -31.44 6.36
N SER A 304 -11.26 -31.31 7.56
CA SER A 304 -11.60 -30.24 8.49
C SER A 304 -10.39 -29.82 9.29
N GLY A 305 -10.40 -28.63 9.85
CA GLY A 305 -9.26 -28.21 10.65
C GLY A 305 -9.35 -26.78 11.14
N SER A 306 -8.28 -26.32 11.76
CA SER A 306 -8.11 -24.96 12.19
C SER A 306 -6.69 -24.48 11.94
N SER A 307 -6.54 -23.17 11.79
CA SER A 307 -5.23 -22.51 11.84
C SER A 307 -5.33 -21.23 12.64
N ASN A 308 -4.24 -20.84 13.28
CA ASN A 308 -4.12 -19.52 13.87
C ASN A 308 -2.77 -18.90 13.53
N GLU A 309 -2.74 -17.59 13.43
CA GLU A 309 -1.53 -16.81 13.21
C GLU A 309 -1.36 -15.77 14.30
N THR A 310 -0.15 -15.69 14.84
CA THR A 310 0.33 -14.53 15.58
C THR A 310 1.36 -13.82 14.74
N TYR A 311 1.15 -12.52 14.51
CA TYR A 311 1.97 -11.72 13.62
C TYR A 311 2.35 -10.39 14.28
N ALA A 312 3.60 -9.98 14.09
CA ALA A 312 4.09 -8.66 14.47
C ALA A 312 4.96 -8.10 13.35
N SER A 313 4.80 -6.82 13.05
CA SER A 313 5.65 -6.14 12.06
C SER A 313 5.94 -4.71 12.44
N VAL A 314 7.00 -4.20 11.83
CA VAL A 314 7.33 -2.78 11.79
C VAL A 314 7.54 -2.40 10.33
N ILE A 315 6.87 -1.33 9.90
CA ILE A 315 7.14 -0.63 8.65
C ILE A 315 7.75 0.73 8.99
N PHE A 316 8.72 1.17 8.20
CA PHE A 316 9.43 2.43 8.43
C PHE A 316 9.84 3.06 7.10
N ASP A 317 9.89 4.38 7.08
CA ASP A 317 10.34 5.11 5.90
C ASP A 317 11.85 4.93 5.71
N ILE A 318 12.24 4.70 4.46
CA ILE A 318 13.62 4.86 3.97
C ILE A 318 13.68 6.24 3.31
N ASP A 319 14.86 6.86 3.27
CA ASP A 319 14.99 8.17 2.64
C ASP A 319 14.56 8.12 1.17
N GLU A 320 13.84 9.15 0.75
CA GLU A 320 13.36 9.31 -0.62
C GLU A 320 14.54 9.44 -1.59
N ILE A 321 14.47 8.75 -2.71
CA ILE A 321 15.49 8.80 -3.77
C ILE A 321 14.80 9.19 -5.08
N GLN A 322 15.08 10.39 -5.59
CA GLN A 322 14.57 10.86 -6.89
C GLN A 322 13.04 10.70 -7.06
N ASP A 323 12.26 11.22 -6.13
CA ASP A 323 10.78 11.17 -6.13
C ASP A 323 10.20 9.74 -5.99
N ILE A 324 10.99 8.78 -5.52
CA ILE A 324 10.53 7.42 -5.20
C ILE A 324 10.44 7.28 -3.67
N ASP A 325 9.23 7.04 -3.18
CA ASP A 325 9.00 6.73 -1.76
C ASP A 325 9.35 5.27 -1.50
N PHE A 326 10.35 5.04 -0.65
CA PHE A 326 10.75 3.70 -0.22
C PHE A 326 10.40 3.45 1.23
N LYS A 327 9.83 2.28 1.51
CA LYS A 327 9.55 1.82 2.88
C LYS A 327 10.18 0.47 3.12
N GLY A 328 10.87 0.35 4.26
CA GLY A 328 11.36 -0.92 4.77
C GLY A 328 10.31 -1.60 5.64
N ASN A 329 10.27 -2.93 5.66
CA ASN A 329 9.46 -3.68 6.60
C ASN A 329 10.24 -4.87 7.17
N ILE A 330 9.93 -5.22 8.42
CA ILE A 330 10.39 -6.43 9.08
C ILE A 330 9.18 -7.03 9.79
N SER A 331 9.00 -8.35 9.68
CA SER A 331 7.90 -9.03 10.35
C SER A 331 8.32 -10.38 10.93
N LEU A 332 7.61 -10.78 11.97
CA LEU A 332 7.68 -12.08 12.61
C LEU A 332 6.29 -12.70 12.58
N SER A 333 6.20 -13.98 12.25
CA SER A 333 4.93 -14.70 12.36
C SER A 333 5.12 -16.12 12.84
N LYS A 334 4.10 -16.62 13.53
CA LYS A 334 3.93 -18.02 13.88
C LYS A 334 2.54 -18.46 13.49
N ASN A 335 2.49 -19.47 12.63
CA ASN A 335 1.26 -20.07 12.14
C ASN A 335 1.18 -21.51 12.65
N ASN A 336 0.07 -21.90 13.29
CA ASN A 336 -0.20 -23.25 13.72
C ASN A 336 -1.36 -23.81 12.88
N TYR A 337 -1.28 -25.09 12.54
CA TYR A 337 -2.26 -25.79 11.72
C TYR A 337 -2.62 -27.12 12.36
N ASP A 338 -3.91 -27.41 12.50
CA ASP A 338 -4.42 -28.71 12.94
C ASP A 338 -5.45 -29.17 11.91
N ASN A 339 -5.11 -30.22 11.17
CA ASN A 339 -5.93 -30.74 10.08
C ASN A 339 -6.34 -32.18 10.36
N ASN A 340 -7.59 -32.48 10.05
CA ASN A 340 -8.22 -33.78 10.25
C ASN A 340 -8.91 -34.22 8.97
N VAL A 341 -9.09 -35.51 8.84
CA VAL A 341 -9.92 -36.18 7.83
C VAL A 341 -10.88 -37.13 8.52
N LEU A 342 -11.83 -37.71 7.80
CA LEU A 342 -12.84 -38.60 8.37
C LEU A 342 -12.25 -39.73 9.24
N THR A 343 -11.06 -40.22 8.89
CA THR A 343 -10.36 -41.32 9.58
C THR A 343 -9.52 -40.87 10.78
N GLY A 344 -9.44 -39.57 11.07
CA GLY A 344 -8.68 -39.00 12.18
C GLY A 344 -7.76 -37.87 11.79
N LYS A 345 -6.71 -37.65 12.58
CA LYS A 345 -5.74 -36.56 12.36
C LYS A 345 -4.96 -36.76 11.05
N ALA A 346 -4.89 -35.72 10.23
CA ALA A 346 -4.12 -35.71 9.00
C ALA A 346 -2.77 -34.99 9.16
N SER A 347 -2.74 -33.84 9.85
CA SER A 347 -1.49 -33.14 10.18
C SER A 347 -1.66 -32.26 11.42
N ASN A 348 -0.54 -32.02 12.10
CA ASN A 348 -0.41 -31.00 13.13
C ASN A 348 0.97 -30.38 12.99
N LYS A 349 1.01 -29.12 12.53
CA LYS A 349 2.26 -28.45 12.16
C LYS A 349 2.27 -26.99 12.58
N TYR A 350 3.46 -26.43 12.67
CA TYR A 350 3.61 -24.98 12.77
C TYR A 350 4.71 -24.47 11.87
N ILE A 351 4.60 -23.19 11.50
CA ILE A 351 5.57 -22.46 10.70
C ILE A 351 5.94 -21.18 11.46
N GLU A 352 7.22 -20.98 11.74
CA GLU A 352 7.76 -19.75 12.29
C GLU A 352 8.57 -19.03 11.21
N LYS A 353 8.36 -17.73 11.05
CA LYS A 353 8.97 -16.95 9.97
C LYS A 353 9.49 -15.61 10.48
N ILE A 354 10.62 -15.20 9.91
CA ILE A 354 11.07 -13.83 9.87
C ILE A 354 11.06 -13.37 8.41
N SER A 355 10.47 -12.22 8.13
CA SER A 355 10.47 -11.65 6.80
C SER A 355 10.97 -10.21 6.86
N SER A 356 11.67 -9.79 5.80
CA SER A 356 12.08 -8.41 5.59
C SER A 356 11.81 -8.03 4.14
N GLY A 357 11.52 -6.77 3.89
CA GLY A 357 11.22 -6.31 2.54
C GLY A 357 11.41 -4.82 2.36
N ILE A 358 11.38 -4.43 1.10
CA ILE A 358 11.39 -3.03 0.65
C ILE A 358 10.20 -2.85 -0.27
N ASN A 359 9.38 -1.85 0.06
CA ASN A 359 8.28 -1.41 -0.79
C ASN A 359 8.68 -0.08 -1.43
N PHE A 360 8.20 0.17 -2.64
CA PHE A 360 8.35 1.46 -3.28
C PHE A 360 7.05 1.93 -3.92
N ASN A 361 6.89 3.24 -3.98
CA ASN A 361 5.83 3.91 -4.72
C ASN A 361 6.42 5.11 -5.46
N MET A 362 6.07 5.26 -6.73
CA MET A 362 6.55 6.33 -7.61
C MET A 362 5.39 6.83 -8.46
N GLN A 363 5.21 8.13 -8.49
CA GLN A 363 4.33 8.79 -9.46
C GLN A 363 5.17 9.30 -10.61
N ASP A 364 4.64 9.23 -11.83
CA ASP A 364 5.30 9.77 -13.02
C ASP A 364 4.33 10.54 -13.91
N SER A 365 4.89 11.36 -14.77
CA SER A 365 4.14 12.20 -15.73
C SER A 365 4.06 11.59 -17.13
N PHE A 366 4.45 10.31 -17.31
CA PHE A 366 4.40 9.66 -18.61
C PHE A 366 2.96 9.58 -19.14
N PHE A 367 2.70 9.94 -20.40
CA PHE A 367 1.37 10.19 -20.97
C PHE A 367 0.57 11.22 -20.15
N LEU A 368 -0.46 10.77 -19.45
CA LEU A 368 -1.31 11.57 -18.56
C LEU A 368 -1.08 11.24 -17.08
N GLY A 369 0.11 10.75 -16.76
CA GLY A 369 0.50 10.35 -15.44
C GLY A 369 0.23 8.88 -15.13
N GLY A 370 1.01 8.35 -14.21
CA GLY A 370 0.92 6.96 -13.77
C GLY A 370 1.51 6.75 -12.40
N ILE A 371 1.19 5.60 -11.82
CA ILE A 371 1.72 5.14 -10.54
C ILE A 371 2.42 3.81 -10.78
N SER A 372 3.68 3.72 -10.36
CA SER A 372 4.45 2.47 -10.30
C SER A 372 4.68 2.13 -8.83
N TYR A 373 4.43 0.90 -8.45
CA TYR A 373 4.60 0.42 -7.08
C TYR A 373 5.12 -1.00 -7.08
N GLY A 374 5.71 -1.41 -5.97
CA GLY A 374 6.13 -2.80 -5.82
C GLY A 374 6.72 -3.10 -4.47
N ASP A 375 6.95 -4.38 -4.26
CA ASP A 375 7.64 -4.92 -3.10
C ASP A 375 8.63 -6.01 -3.49
N LEU A 376 9.73 -6.07 -2.78
CA LEU A 376 10.69 -7.16 -2.77
C LEU A 376 10.83 -7.66 -1.35
N GLY A 377 10.41 -8.90 -1.11
CA GLY A 377 10.43 -9.52 0.20
C GLY A 377 11.36 -10.74 0.25
N PHE A 378 12.07 -10.89 1.36
CA PHE A 378 12.81 -12.09 1.72
C PHE A 378 12.18 -12.70 2.97
N THR A 379 11.94 -14.01 2.96
CA THR A 379 11.42 -14.76 4.11
C THR A 379 12.34 -15.93 4.41
N SER A 380 12.72 -16.07 5.68
CA SER A 380 13.33 -17.27 6.22
C SER A 380 12.39 -17.89 7.25
N GLY A 381 12.12 -19.17 7.13
CA GLY A 381 11.16 -19.88 7.97
C GLY A 381 11.63 -21.24 8.43
N LEU A 382 10.92 -21.77 9.40
CA LEU A 382 11.07 -23.11 9.95
C LEU A 382 9.70 -23.78 9.96
N LEU A 383 9.52 -24.84 9.19
CA LEU A 383 8.36 -25.73 9.24
C LEU A 383 8.63 -26.88 10.18
N ASN A 384 7.71 -27.13 11.10
CA ASN A 384 7.77 -28.31 11.98
C ASN A 384 6.50 -29.16 11.79
N LEU A 385 6.66 -30.40 11.31
CA LEU A 385 5.61 -31.39 11.08
C LEU A 385 5.45 -32.40 12.23
N ARG A 386 6.34 -32.36 13.23
CA ARG A 386 6.40 -33.39 14.30
C ARG A 386 5.26 -33.34 15.31
N GLY A 387 4.28 -32.45 15.13
CA GLY A 387 3.02 -32.51 15.87
C GLY A 387 2.17 -33.73 15.51
N TYR A 388 2.44 -34.36 14.34
CA TYR A 388 1.87 -35.64 13.93
C TYR A 388 2.94 -36.46 13.19
N GLU A 389 3.49 -37.50 13.82
CA GLU A 389 4.67 -38.21 13.36
C GLU A 389 4.47 -38.86 11.98
N THR A 390 3.30 -39.40 11.68
CA THR A 390 3.00 -39.98 10.37
C THR A 390 3.11 -38.94 9.24
N ASP A 391 2.71 -37.69 9.45
CA ASP A 391 2.87 -36.62 8.47
C ASP A 391 4.36 -36.31 8.24
N TYR A 392 5.15 -36.25 9.31
CA TYR A 392 6.60 -36.07 9.25
C TYR A 392 7.28 -37.22 8.47
N GLU A 393 6.95 -38.48 8.79
CA GLU A 393 7.53 -39.66 8.11
C GLU A 393 7.20 -39.64 6.60
N ASN A 394 5.95 -39.34 6.24
CA ASN A 394 5.52 -39.22 4.84
C ASN A 394 6.27 -38.10 4.11
N ASP A 395 6.45 -36.95 4.75
CA ASP A 395 7.21 -35.83 4.18
C ASP A 395 8.68 -36.23 3.91
N GLN A 396 9.32 -36.97 4.85
CA GLN A 396 10.71 -37.41 4.69
C GLN A 396 10.90 -38.40 3.55
N LEU A 397 9.86 -39.16 3.19
CA LEU A 397 9.86 -40.09 2.05
C LEU A 397 9.48 -39.40 0.73
N SER A 398 9.03 -38.15 0.77
CA SER A 398 8.49 -37.41 -0.38
C SER A 398 9.18 -36.05 -0.58
N ALA A 399 8.45 -34.98 -0.37
CA ALA A 399 8.85 -33.61 -0.70
C ALA A 399 9.93 -33.03 0.23
N LYS A 400 10.10 -33.57 1.43
CA LYS A 400 11.10 -33.15 2.45
C LYS A 400 10.99 -31.65 2.76
N THR A 401 9.77 -31.21 3.08
CA THR A 401 9.48 -29.81 3.39
C THR A 401 9.79 -29.44 4.84
N HIS A 402 9.84 -30.44 5.73
CA HIS A 402 10.18 -30.24 7.13
C HIS A 402 11.56 -29.60 7.30
N GLY A 403 11.65 -28.54 8.09
CA GLY A 403 12.91 -27.88 8.40
C GLY A 403 12.93 -26.43 7.94
N LYS A 404 14.13 -25.92 7.74
CA LYS A 404 14.35 -24.54 7.31
C LYS A 404 14.06 -24.36 5.82
N PHE A 405 13.49 -23.23 5.48
CA PHE A 405 13.32 -22.79 4.09
C PHE A 405 13.58 -21.30 3.98
N SER A 406 13.88 -20.86 2.76
CA SER A 406 13.94 -19.44 2.44
C SER A 406 13.24 -19.19 1.10
N LYS A 407 12.62 -18.02 0.97
CA LYS A 407 11.98 -17.59 -0.26
C LYS A 407 12.10 -16.09 -0.49
N ILE A 408 12.10 -15.73 -1.76
CA ILE A 408 12.03 -14.35 -2.23
C ILE A 408 10.69 -14.17 -2.95
N ASN A 409 9.98 -13.12 -2.60
CA ASN A 409 8.77 -12.69 -3.28
C ASN A 409 9.01 -11.34 -3.94
N LEU A 410 8.51 -11.18 -5.16
CA LEU A 410 8.52 -9.93 -5.92
C LEU A 410 7.10 -9.61 -6.35
N SER A 411 6.69 -8.36 -6.18
CA SER A 411 5.44 -7.84 -6.74
C SER A 411 5.72 -6.47 -7.37
N LEU A 412 5.25 -6.25 -8.59
CA LEU A 412 5.39 -5.00 -9.31
C LEU A 412 4.04 -4.64 -9.92
N GLY A 413 3.65 -3.40 -9.81
CA GLY A 413 2.43 -2.87 -10.40
C GLY A 413 2.68 -1.56 -11.13
N LYS A 414 1.95 -1.36 -12.23
CA LYS A 414 1.89 -0.11 -12.96
C LYS A 414 0.44 0.21 -13.31
N ILE A 415 -0.01 1.38 -12.89
CA ILE A 415 -1.29 1.94 -13.30
C ILE A 415 -0.96 3.15 -14.16
N GLN A 416 -1.34 3.14 -15.42
CA GLN A 416 -0.99 4.17 -16.40
C GLN A 416 -2.25 4.74 -17.03
N GLN A 417 -2.47 6.05 -16.87
CA GLN A 417 -3.51 6.75 -17.61
C GLN A 417 -3.03 6.99 -19.04
N ILE A 418 -3.66 6.29 -20.00
CA ILE A 418 -3.30 6.39 -21.43
C ILE A 418 -4.05 7.56 -22.11
N SER A 419 -5.29 7.79 -21.71
CA SER A 419 -6.13 8.90 -22.16
C SER A 419 -7.13 9.29 -21.08
N ALA A 420 -7.86 10.37 -21.23
CA ALA A 420 -8.88 10.81 -20.27
C ALA A 420 -9.92 9.71 -19.89
N LYS A 421 -10.06 8.68 -20.72
CA LYS A 421 -11.05 7.60 -20.50
C LYS A 421 -10.43 6.20 -20.45
N ASN A 422 -9.14 6.03 -20.72
CA ASN A 422 -8.52 4.70 -20.79
C ASN A 422 -7.34 4.62 -19.81
N GLN A 423 -7.32 3.55 -19.04
CA GLN A 423 -6.29 3.23 -18.05
C GLN A 423 -5.75 1.83 -18.33
N LEU A 424 -4.45 1.65 -18.33
CA LEU A 424 -3.77 0.36 -18.39
C LEU A 424 -3.24 0.01 -17.01
N THR A 425 -3.52 -1.20 -16.56
CA THR A 425 -2.95 -1.77 -15.34
C THR A 425 -2.11 -2.98 -15.71
N LEU A 426 -0.87 -3.00 -15.24
CA LEU A 426 0.05 -4.13 -15.37
C LEU A 426 0.43 -4.59 -13.97
N LYS A 427 0.36 -5.89 -13.70
CA LYS A 427 0.85 -6.48 -12.46
C LYS A 427 1.75 -7.66 -12.80
N LEU A 428 2.86 -7.79 -12.08
CA LEU A 428 3.77 -8.92 -12.13
C LEU A 428 4.06 -9.35 -10.71
N SER A 429 3.89 -10.62 -10.40
CA SER A 429 4.28 -11.19 -9.11
C SER A 429 5.04 -12.49 -9.31
N GLY A 430 5.90 -12.84 -8.36
CA GLY A 430 6.69 -14.05 -8.43
C GLY A 430 7.22 -14.49 -7.07
N GLN A 431 7.49 -15.78 -6.97
CA GLN A 431 8.14 -16.40 -5.82
C GLN A 431 9.26 -17.30 -6.30
N TYR A 432 10.39 -17.21 -5.63
CA TYR A 432 11.51 -18.14 -5.76
C TYR A 432 11.84 -18.75 -4.40
N ALA A 433 11.93 -20.07 -4.32
CA ALA A 433 12.26 -20.78 -3.10
C ALA A 433 13.58 -21.55 -3.24
N ASP A 434 14.31 -21.72 -2.14
CA ASP A 434 15.55 -22.50 -2.08
C ASP A 434 15.29 -24.01 -1.97
N THR A 435 14.13 -24.40 -1.46
CA THR A 435 13.72 -25.81 -1.23
C THR A 435 12.26 -26.04 -1.63
N ASN A 436 11.77 -27.26 -1.50
CA ASN A 436 10.35 -27.54 -1.58
C ASN A 436 9.61 -26.86 -0.43
N LEU A 437 8.45 -26.29 -0.71
CA LEU A 437 7.63 -25.60 0.27
C LEU A 437 6.37 -26.40 0.61
N ASP A 438 6.00 -26.33 1.87
CA ASP A 438 4.69 -26.76 2.34
C ASP A 438 3.57 -25.97 1.65
N GLY A 439 2.39 -26.57 1.48
CA GLY A 439 1.25 -25.95 0.80
C GLY A 439 0.86 -24.57 1.35
N ALA A 440 1.07 -24.32 2.64
CA ALA A 440 0.81 -23.02 3.26
C ALA A 440 1.79 -21.89 2.84
N GLU A 441 2.93 -22.25 2.23
CA GLU A 441 3.96 -21.30 1.79
C GLU A 441 4.14 -21.27 0.26
N GLN A 442 3.37 -22.09 -0.49
CA GLN A 442 3.43 -22.17 -1.94
C GLN A 442 2.86 -20.93 -2.62
N PHE A 443 3.38 -20.64 -3.80
CA PHE A 443 2.85 -19.69 -4.75
C PHE A 443 1.69 -20.30 -5.53
N SER A 444 0.57 -19.58 -5.66
CA SER A 444 -0.62 -20.05 -6.39
C SER A 444 -0.91 -19.15 -7.59
N LEU A 445 -1.35 -19.75 -8.70
CA LEU A 445 -1.71 -19.03 -9.91
C LEU A 445 -3.19 -18.66 -9.99
N GLY A 446 -4.10 -19.55 -9.56
CA GLY A 446 -5.55 -19.35 -9.73
C GLY A 446 -6.17 -18.40 -8.72
N GLY A 447 -7.39 -17.97 -9.01
CA GLY A 447 -8.21 -17.10 -8.16
C GLY A 447 -8.39 -15.69 -8.70
N ILE A 448 -9.18 -14.89 -7.99
CA ILE A 448 -9.53 -13.51 -8.40
C ILE A 448 -8.31 -12.57 -8.46
N SER A 449 -7.34 -12.75 -7.58
CA SER A 449 -6.08 -12.00 -7.58
C SER A 449 -5.00 -12.61 -8.46
N GLY A 450 -5.26 -13.78 -9.05
CA GLY A 450 -4.35 -14.52 -9.92
C GLY A 450 -4.84 -14.58 -11.36
N ILE A 451 -4.86 -15.79 -11.93
CA ILE A 451 -5.46 -16.06 -13.23
C ILE A 451 -6.96 -16.27 -13.02
N ARG A 452 -7.74 -15.25 -13.26
CA ARG A 452 -9.17 -15.14 -12.90
C ARG A 452 -10.07 -16.25 -13.52
N ALA A 453 -9.59 -16.88 -14.57
CA ALA A 453 -10.28 -17.99 -15.23
C ALA A 453 -10.19 -19.33 -14.47
N TYR A 454 -9.34 -19.43 -13.45
CA TYR A 454 -9.12 -20.65 -12.66
C TYR A 454 -9.58 -20.47 -11.20
N PRO A 455 -9.99 -21.56 -10.52
CA PRO A 455 -10.37 -21.51 -9.12
C PRO A 455 -9.19 -21.10 -8.23
N SER A 456 -9.49 -20.62 -7.04
CA SER A 456 -8.47 -20.35 -6.02
C SER A 456 -7.71 -21.63 -5.68
N GLY A 457 -6.38 -21.52 -5.50
CA GLY A 457 -5.51 -22.67 -5.23
C GLY A 457 -5.07 -23.46 -6.45
N GLU A 458 -5.61 -23.20 -7.65
CA GLU A 458 -5.14 -23.84 -8.88
C GLU A 458 -3.70 -23.41 -9.19
N GLY A 459 -2.88 -24.37 -9.58
CA GLY A 459 -1.50 -24.08 -9.95
C GLY A 459 -0.64 -23.64 -8.76
N ALA A 460 -0.67 -24.39 -7.65
CA ALA A 460 0.17 -24.13 -6.50
C ALA A 460 1.54 -24.83 -6.63
N GLY A 461 2.61 -24.17 -6.12
CA GLY A 461 3.96 -24.73 -6.15
C GLY A 461 4.98 -23.89 -5.39
N SER A 462 6.18 -24.48 -5.22
CA SER A 462 7.25 -23.85 -4.46
C SER A 462 7.73 -22.55 -5.08
N GLN A 463 7.66 -22.43 -6.41
CA GLN A 463 8.04 -21.20 -7.11
C GLN A 463 7.22 -20.96 -8.37
N GLY A 464 7.13 -19.71 -8.80
CA GLY A 464 6.37 -19.33 -9.96
C GLY A 464 6.35 -17.85 -10.22
N TYR A 465 5.65 -17.44 -11.28
CA TYR A 465 5.35 -16.05 -11.57
C TYR A 465 3.99 -15.90 -12.23
N LEU A 466 3.41 -14.73 -12.09
CA LEU A 466 2.09 -14.34 -12.57
C LEU A 466 2.17 -12.94 -13.15
N ALA A 467 1.54 -12.73 -14.31
CA ALA A 467 1.37 -11.43 -14.94
C ALA A 467 -0.10 -11.20 -15.26
N ASN A 468 -0.61 -10.03 -14.90
CA ASN A 468 -1.95 -9.57 -15.22
C ASN A 468 -1.85 -8.28 -16.04
N ILE A 469 -2.61 -8.21 -17.12
CA ILE A 469 -2.73 -7.03 -17.99
C ILE A 469 -4.21 -6.69 -18.05
N GLU A 470 -4.57 -5.46 -17.74
CA GLU A 470 -5.95 -4.99 -17.78
C GLU A 470 -6.05 -3.63 -18.45
N LEU A 471 -6.91 -3.51 -19.44
CA LEU A 471 -7.27 -2.26 -20.09
C LEU A 471 -8.69 -1.88 -19.67
N LYS A 472 -8.80 -0.79 -18.94
CA LYS A 472 -10.04 -0.24 -18.42
C LYS A 472 -10.46 1.00 -19.22
N ARG A 473 -11.75 1.09 -19.52
CA ARG A 473 -12.37 2.25 -20.18
C ARG A 473 -13.52 2.79 -19.36
N TYR A 474 -13.41 4.05 -18.97
CA TYR A 474 -14.47 4.81 -18.30
C TYR A 474 -15.47 5.29 -19.34
N LEU A 475 -16.70 4.76 -19.31
CA LEU A 475 -17.80 5.18 -20.18
C LEU A 475 -18.51 6.40 -19.59
N PHE A 476 -18.69 6.37 -18.26
CA PHE A 476 -19.22 7.46 -17.43
C PHE A 476 -18.38 7.56 -16.15
N SER A 477 -18.56 8.62 -15.37
CA SER A 477 -17.84 8.80 -14.10
C SER A 477 -18.02 7.64 -13.11
N LYS A 478 -19.18 7.01 -13.12
CA LYS A 478 -19.55 5.91 -12.22
C LYS A 478 -19.59 4.52 -12.89
N PHE A 479 -19.22 4.41 -14.17
CA PHE A 479 -19.30 3.14 -14.89
C PHE A 479 -18.10 2.94 -15.80
N ASN A 480 -17.43 1.81 -15.63
CA ASN A 480 -16.33 1.40 -16.50
C ASN A 480 -16.45 -0.05 -16.91
N ILE A 481 -15.86 -0.37 -18.05
CA ILE A 481 -15.67 -1.72 -18.55
C ILE A 481 -14.17 -1.98 -18.67
N PHE A 482 -13.78 -3.23 -18.57
CA PHE A 482 -12.38 -3.63 -18.73
C PHE A 482 -12.25 -4.97 -19.46
N ALA A 483 -11.14 -5.11 -20.17
CA ALA A 483 -10.68 -6.36 -20.74
C ALA A 483 -9.36 -6.75 -20.08
N PHE A 484 -9.13 -8.04 -19.90
CA PHE A 484 -7.92 -8.51 -19.24
C PHE A 484 -7.35 -9.77 -19.87
N TYR A 485 -6.05 -9.95 -19.65
CA TYR A 485 -5.30 -11.16 -19.95
C TYR A 485 -4.39 -11.51 -18.78
N ASP A 486 -4.52 -12.74 -18.27
CA ASP A 486 -3.77 -13.27 -17.16
C ASP A 486 -2.90 -14.42 -17.64
N PHE A 487 -1.65 -14.48 -17.17
CA PHE A 487 -0.69 -15.50 -17.54
C PHE A 487 0.23 -15.81 -16.37
N GLY A 488 0.52 -17.08 -16.14
CA GLY A 488 1.46 -17.48 -15.09
C GLY A 488 2.10 -18.83 -15.35
N MET A 489 3.20 -19.06 -14.62
CA MET A 489 3.94 -20.29 -14.59
C MET A 489 4.17 -20.72 -13.15
N VAL A 490 3.99 -21.99 -12.89
CA VAL A 490 4.30 -22.59 -11.59
C VAL A 490 5.26 -23.77 -11.76
N GLN A 491 6.12 -23.93 -10.79
CA GLN A 491 6.91 -25.15 -10.56
C GLN A 491 6.51 -25.73 -9.20
N VAL A 492 5.87 -26.90 -9.22
CA VAL A 492 5.27 -27.54 -8.05
C VAL A 492 6.33 -27.85 -6.98
N TYR A 493 7.33 -28.61 -7.36
CA TYR A 493 8.46 -28.93 -6.50
C TYR A 493 9.72 -28.25 -7.02
N LYS A 494 10.46 -27.58 -6.14
CA LYS A 494 11.80 -27.08 -6.43
C LYS A 494 12.71 -28.22 -6.83
N ASN A 495 12.68 -29.30 -6.06
CA ASN A 495 13.39 -30.55 -6.27
C ASN A 495 12.37 -31.69 -6.32
N THR A 496 12.30 -32.40 -7.43
CA THR A 496 11.45 -33.59 -7.56
C THR A 496 12.08 -34.76 -6.77
N TYR A 497 11.26 -35.69 -6.35
CA TYR A 497 11.65 -36.91 -5.65
C TYR A 497 11.20 -38.15 -6.43
N ALA A 498 11.63 -39.34 -6.01
CA ALA A 498 11.21 -40.58 -6.66
C ALA A 498 9.67 -40.68 -6.65
N ASP A 499 9.12 -41.07 -7.78
CA ASP A 499 7.66 -41.30 -7.95
C ASP A 499 6.74 -40.09 -7.68
N TRP A 500 7.28 -38.86 -7.66
CA TRP A 500 6.51 -37.62 -7.39
C TRP A 500 5.27 -37.47 -8.29
N ASN A 501 5.26 -38.08 -9.48
CA ASN A 501 4.14 -38.05 -10.44
C ASN A 501 3.63 -39.47 -10.79
N SER A 502 3.87 -40.48 -9.96
CA SER A 502 3.49 -41.86 -10.22
C SER A 502 2.00 -42.08 -10.39
N THR A 503 1.18 -41.29 -9.70
CA THR A 503 -0.28 -41.30 -9.80
C THR A 503 -0.80 -40.58 -11.06
N ASN A 504 -0.04 -39.63 -11.60
CA ASN A 504 -0.35 -38.96 -12.85
C ASN A 504 0.92 -38.65 -13.65
N THR A 505 1.32 -39.56 -14.52
CA THR A 505 2.54 -39.43 -15.33
C THR A 505 2.48 -38.29 -16.35
N THR A 506 1.31 -37.75 -16.64
CA THR A 506 1.14 -36.58 -17.52
C THR A 506 1.31 -35.27 -16.78
N HIS A 507 1.27 -35.28 -15.45
CA HIS A 507 1.48 -34.10 -14.61
C HIS A 507 2.93 -33.61 -14.76
N LYS A 508 3.07 -32.33 -15.12
CA LYS A 508 4.37 -31.70 -15.28
C LYS A 508 4.74 -30.93 -14.03
N ASN A 509 5.97 -31.08 -13.55
CA ASN A 509 6.48 -30.28 -12.43
C ASN A 509 6.49 -28.77 -12.74
N LYS A 510 6.58 -28.40 -14.02
CA LYS A 510 6.55 -27.01 -14.47
C LYS A 510 5.53 -26.85 -15.59
N TYR A 511 4.57 -25.94 -15.38
CA TYR A 511 3.52 -25.69 -16.36
C TYR A 511 2.99 -24.26 -16.30
N TYR A 512 2.17 -23.89 -17.28
CA TYR A 512 1.62 -22.56 -17.49
C TYR A 512 0.10 -22.61 -17.47
N LEU A 513 -0.49 -21.56 -16.88
CA LEU A 513 -1.92 -21.29 -16.98
C LEU A 513 -2.14 -19.93 -17.65
N LYS A 514 -3.26 -19.78 -18.34
CA LYS A 514 -3.65 -18.56 -19.05
C LYS A 514 -5.15 -18.35 -18.97
N GLY A 515 -5.55 -17.11 -18.89
CA GLY A 515 -6.95 -16.72 -18.92
C GLY A 515 -7.14 -15.35 -19.54
N ALA A 516 -8.30 -15.11 -20.09
CA ALA A 516 -8.70 -13.79 -20.57
C ALA A 516 -10.17 -13.54 -20.27
N GLY A 517 -10.58 -12.30 -20.26
CA GLY A 517 -11.97 -11.98 -19.99
C GLY A 517 -12.30 -10.51 -20.11
N LEU A 518 -13.55 -10.23 -19.73
CA LEU A 518 -14.14 -8.90 -19.73
C LEU A 518 -14.83 -8.67 -18.39
N GLY A 519 -14.92 -7.44 -17.96
CA GLY A 519 -15.67 -7.09 -16.77
C GLY A 519 -16.23 -5.69 -16.82
N ALA A 520 -17.04 -5.37 -15.83
CA ALA A 520 -17.65 -4.07 -15.64
C ALA A 520 -17.73 -3.73 -14.15
N ASN A 521 -17.55 -2.47 -13.83
CA ASN A 521 -17.73 -1.93 -12.48
C ASN A 521 -18.73 -0.78 -12.53
N LEU A 522 -19.67 -0.78 -11.61
CA LEU A 522 -20.68 0.25 -11.43
C LEU A 522 -20.56 0.81 -10.00
N ILE A 523 -20.26 2.07 -9.88
CA ILE A 523 -20.34 2.84 -8.64
C ILE A 523 -21.77 3.38 -8.56
N VAL A 524 -22.60 2.80 -7.72
CA VAL A 524 -24.00 3.22 -7.57
C VAL A 524 -24.01 4.56 -6.83
N ASP A 525 -23.32 4.61 -5.69
CA ASP A 525 -23.09 5.83 -4.91
C ASP A 525 -21.73 5.72 -4.18
N ASP A 526 -21.42 6.66 -3.30
CA ASP A 526 -20.14 6.71 -2.58
C ASP A 526 -19.92 5.52 -1.62
N ASN A 527 -20.99 4.79 -1.31
CA ASN A 527 -20.98 3.69 -0.36
C ASN A 527 -21.18 2.32 -1.03
N PHE A 528 -21.69 2.25 -2.27
CA PHE A 528 -22.09 0.99 -2.87
C PHE A 528 -21.53 0.80 -4.28
N ASN A 529 -20.77 -0.31 -4.46
CA ASN A 529 -20.14 -0.70 -5.72
C ASN A 529 -20.58 -2.10 -6.14
N ILE A 530 -20.75 -2.31 -7.44
CA ILE A 530 -21.06 -3.61 -8.06
C ILE A 530 -19.97 -3.90 -9.08
N SER A 531 -19.42 -5.11 -9.02
CA SER A 531 -18.47 -5.62 -10.01
C SER A 531 -18.94 -6.94 -10.59
N TYR A 532 -18.72 -7.10 -11.88
CA TYR A 532 -18.95 -8.35 -12.59
C TYR A 532 -17.82 -8.61 -13.56
N LEU A 533 -17.36 -9.84 -13.65
CA LEU A 533 -16.41 -10.26 -14.67
C LEU A 533 -16.74 -11.65 -15.21
N TYR A 534 -16.48 -11.82 -16.49
CA TYR A 534 -16.46 -13.06 -17.22
C TYR A 534 -15.02 -13.43 -17.56
N ALA A 535 -14.61 -14.64 -17.21
CA ALA A 535 -13.25 -15.14 -17.44
C ALA A 535 -13.28 -16.50 -18.15
N LYS A 536 -12.42 -16.67 -19.15
CA LYS A 536 -12.27 -17.88 -19.95
C LYS A 536 -10.86 -18.43 -19.88
N LYS A 537 -10.73 -19.74 -19.64
CA LYS A 537 -9.46 -20.47 -19.70
C LYS A 537 -8.93 -20.50 -21.12
N LEU A 538 -7.61 -20.31 -21.28
CA LEU A 538 -6.91 -20.35 -22.57
C LEU A 538 -5.85 -21.44 -22.55
N GLY A 539 -5.92 -22.36 -23.50
CA GLY A 539 -4.99 -23.50 -23.59
C GLY A 539 -5.31 -24.62 -22.61
N ASN A 540 -4.32 -25.49 -22.39
CA ASN A 540 -4.46 -26.68 -21.54
C ASN A 540 -3.85 -26.44 -20.15
N ASN A 541 -4.49 -26.95 -19.12
CA ASN A 541 -3.94 -27.08 -17.78
C ASN A 541 -3.17 -28.40 -17.67
N ASN A 542 -1.83 -28.35 -17.58
CA ASN A 542 -0.97 -29.53 -17.39
C ASN A 542 -0.75 -29.86 -15.91
N GLY A 543 -1.44 -29.16 -14.99
CA GLY A 543 -1.42 -29.40 -13.55
C GLY A 543 -2.67 -30.08 -13.02
N LYS A 544 -3.50 -30.61 -13.92
CA LYS A 544 -4.73 -31.34 -13.57
C LYS A 544 -4.43 -32.58 -12.70
N ASP A 545 -5.42 -32.99 -11.90
CA ASP A 545 -5.34 -34.18 -11.07
C ASP A 545 -5.29 -35.49 -11.91
N THR A 546 -5.30 -36.64 -11.24
CA THR A 546 -5.26 -37.98 -11.89
C THR A 546 -6.46 -38.26 -12.78
N ASP A 547 -7.60 -37.66 -12.47
CA ASP A 547 -8.86 -37.83 -13.20
C ASP A 547 -9.02 -36.81 -14.33
N GLY A 548 -8.02 -35.94 -14.51
CA GLY A 548 -8.02 -34.90 -15.53
C GLY A 548 -8.84 -33.66 -15.16
N ASN A 549 -9.02 -33.40 -13.86
CA ASN A 549 -9.78 -32.29 -13.34
C ASN A 549 -8.90 -31.15 -12.84
N ASP A 550 -9.42 -29.92 -12.85
CA ASP A 550 -8.87 -28.78 -12.11
C ASP A 550 -9.10 -28.97 -10.59
N SER A 551 -8.49 -28.15 -9.76
CA SER A 551 -8.54 -28.26 -8.29
C SER A 551 -9.96 -28.23 -7.69
N ASP A 552 -10.92 -27.62 -8.37
CA ASP A 552 -12.35 -27.61 -8.00
C ASP A 552 -13.15 -28.80 -8.56
N GLN A 553 -12.52 -29.66 -9.37
CA GLN A 553 -13.11 -30.79 -10.09
C GLN A 553 -14.32 -30.46 -10.98
N LEU A 554 -14.54 -29.20 -11.32
CA LEU A 554 -15.63 -28.78 -12.21
C LEU A 554 -15.21 -28.68 -13.67
N ASN A 555 -13.91 -28.49 -13.93
CA ASN A 555 -13.35 -28.29 -15.28
C ASN A 555 -14.05 -27.20 -16.10
N LEU A 556 -14.65 -26.20 -15.46
CA LEU A 556 -15.35 -25.12 -16.14
C LEU A 556 -14.39 -24.40 -17.08
N ALA A 557 -14.76 -24.28 -18.35
CA ALA A 557 -14.00 -23.51 -19.32
C ALA A 557 -14.10 -21.99 -19.05
N GLU A 558 -15.16 -21.60 -18.36
CA GLU A 558 -15.54 -20.20 -18.14
C GLU A 558 -16.00 -20.01 -16.70
N ARG A 559 -15.77 -18.81 -16.14
CA ARG A 559 -16.21 -18.41 -14.81
C ARG A 559 -16.91 -17.06 -14.87
N HIS A 560 -17.94 -16.93 -14.07
CA HIS A 560 -18.70 -15.70 -13.86
C HIS A 560 -18.50 -15.29 -12.41
N LEU A 561 -17.80 -14.17 -12.18
CA LEU A 561 -17.49 -13.67 -10.88
C LEU A 561 -18.18 -12.33 -10.66
N PHE A 562 -18.79 -12.17 -9.50
CA PHE A 562 -19.45 -10.92 -9.12
C PHE A 562 -19.10 -10.55 -7.67
N SER A 563 -19.13 -9.26 -7.40
CA SER A 563 -19.06 -8.75 -6.03
C SER A 563 -19.93 -7.52 -5.85
N PHE A 564 -20.48 -7.41 -4.65
CA PHE A 564 -21.21 -6.26 -4.14
C PHE A 564 -20.46 -5.75 -2.94
N GLN A 565 -20.06 -4.48 -2.96
CA GLN A 565 -19.31 -3.88 -1.87
C GLN A 565 -20.08 -2.72 -1.27
N LEU A 566 -20.25 -2.75 0.03
CA LEU A 566 -20.84 -1.69 0.83
C LEU A 566 -19.76 -1.11 1.75
N ASN A 567 -19.53 0.21 1.67
CA ASN A 567 -18.58 0.92 2.51
C ASN A 567 -19.31 2.03 3.28
N TYR A 568 -19.19 2.03 4.59
CA TYR A 568 -19.85 2.98 5.47
C TYR A 568 -18.84 3.62 6.43
N LYS A 569 -18.73 4.96 6.38
CA LYS A 569 -17.81 5.76 7.22
C LYS A 569 -18.63 6.66 8.13
N PHE A 570 -18.35 6.64 9.46
CA PHE A 570 -19.07 7.47 10.45
C PHE A 570 -18.23 7.80 11.68
#